data_3a0ec4aed32a5af47df1cf0e14c9616d
#
_entry.id   3a0ec4aed32a5af47df1cf0e14c9616d
#
_cell.length_a   1.000
_cell.length_b   1.000
_cell.length_c   1.000
_cell.angle_alpha   90.00
_cell.angle_beta   90.00
_cell.angle_gamma   90.00
#
_symmetry.space_group_name_H-M   'P 1'
#
loop_
_entity.id
_entity.type
_entity.pdbx_description
1 polymer ?
#
loop_
_entity_poly.entity_id
_entity_poly.type
_entity_poly.pdbx_seq_one_letter_code
_entity_poly.pdbx_strand_id
1 'polypeptide(L)' 'MSAILIISGKEHSVEPGVTIEEAVRAAGSLPDAFLFLIDGRPVPMDTPIEDGMTIKAVKVASGG' A
#
# COMPACT_ATOMS: atom_id res chain seq x y z
N MET A 1 1.27 0.75 -17.64
CA MET A 1 1.62 1.68 -16.58
C MET A 1 1.29 1.04 -15.25
N SER A 2 2.17 1.20 -14.26
CA SER A 2 1.97 0.52 -12.99
C SER A 2 2.63 1.28 -11.86
N ALA A 3 2.24 0.91 -10.64
CA ALA A 3 2.86 1.37 -9.42
C ALA A 3 3.36 0.16 -8.66
N ILE A 4 4.12 0.39 -7.60
CA ILE A 4 4.68 -0.70 -6.81
C ILE A 4 4.17 -0.57 -5.38
N LEU A 5 3.69 -1.68 -4.85
CA LEU A 5 3.29 -1.78 -3.45
C LEU A 5 4.20 -2.80 -2.78
N ILE A 6 4.90 -2.36 -1.74
CA ILE A 6 5.83 -3.23 -1.01
C ILE A 6 5.18 -3.63 0.31
N ILE A 7 4.90 -4.93 0.45
CA ILE A 7 4.28 -5.47 1.66
C ILE A 7 5.24 -6.50 2.26
N SER A 8 5.66 -6.28 3.49
CA SER A 8 6.55 -7.20 4.22
C SER A 8 7.79 -7.54 3.39
N GLY A 9 8.36 -6.53 2.73
CA GLY A 9 9.55 -6.69 1.91
C GLY A 9 9.31 -7.30 0.53
N LYS A 10 8.07 -7.60 0.17
CA LYS A 10 7.73 -8.14 -1.16
C LYS A 10 7.10 -7.07 -2.02
N GLU A 11 7.61 -6.96 -3.23
CA GLU A 11 7.08 -5.99 -4.20
C GLU A 11 5.94 -6.58 -4.99
N HIS A 12 4.87 -5.82 -5.08
CA HIS A 12 3.70 -6.18 -5.89
C HIS A 12 3.46 -5.08 -6.91
N SER A 13 3.30 -5.47 -8.16
CA SER A 13 2.93 -4.52 -9.19
C SER A 13 1.42 -4.28 -9.09
N VAL A 14 1.02 -3.02 -8.99
CA VAL A 14 -0.40 -2.67 -8.84
C VAL A 14 -0.79 -1.66 -9.90
N GLU A 15 -2.06 -1.64 -10.22
CA GLU A 15 -2.59 -0.74 -11.24
C GLU A 15 -2.94 0.60 -10.64
N PRO A 16 -2.59 1.71 -11.33
CA PRO A 16 -3.07 3.02 -10.91
C PRO A 16 -4.59 3.13 -11.09
N GLY A 17 -5.19 4.07 -10.40
CA GLY A 17 -6.61 4.32 -10.50
C GLY A 17 -7.45 3.67 -9.43
N VAL A 18 -6.84 2.82 -8.62
CA VAL A 18 -7.49 2.28 -7.42
C VAL A 18 -6.85 2.91 -6.19
N THR A 19 -7.46 2.74 -5.03
CA THR A 19 -6.88 3.21 -3.79
C THR A 19 -5.89 2.19 -3.24
N ILE A 20 -5.04 2.63 -2.30
CA ILE A 20 -4.10 1.73 -1.63
C ILE A 20 -4.87 0.59 -0.95
N GLU A 21 -6.00 0.92 -0.32
CA GLU A 21 -6.84 -0.07 0.33
C GLU A 21 -7.27 -1.18 -0.64
N GLU A 22 -7.73 -0.79 -1.80
CA GLU A 22 -8.18 -1.75 -2.81
C GLU A 22 -7.02 -2.64 -3.29
N ALA A 23 -5.85 -2.04 -3.50
CA ALA A 23 -4.68 -2.79 -3.94
C ALA A 23 -4.22 -3.79 -2.88
N VAL A 24 -4.23 -3.40 -1.61
CA VAL A 24 -3.83 -4.28 -0.51
C VAL A 24 -4.81 -5.44 -0.37
N ARG A 25 -6.09 -5.18 -0.50
CA ARG A 25 -7.10 -6.26 -0.45
C ARG A 25 -6.93 -7.22 -1.61
N ALA A 26 -6.64 -6.70 -2.79
CA ALA A 26 -6.40 -7.53 -3.97
C ALA A 26 -5.16 -8.41 -3.80
N ALA A 27 -4.18 -7.96 -3.03
CA ALA A 27 -2.98 -8.74 -2.71
C ALA A 27 -3.21 -9.76 -1.60
N GLY A 28 -4.43 -9.83 -1.05
CA GLY A 28 -4.77 -10.80 -0.01
C GLY A 28 -4.40 -10.36 1.40
N SER A 29 -4.15 -9.07 1.60
CA SER A 29 -3.78 -8.54 2.91
C SER A 29 -4.87 -7.62 3.46
N LEU A 30 -4.78 -7.34 4.75
CA LEU A 30 -5.73 -6.46 5.44
C LEU A 30 -5.15 -5.05 5.54
N PRO A 31 -5.77 -4.04 4.93
CA PRO A 31 -5.22 -2.68 4.96
C PRO A 31 -5.03 -2.13 6.37
N ASP A 32 -5.92 -2.50 7.30
CA ASP A 32 -5.86 -2.00 8.67
C ASP A 32 -4.63 -2.48 9.44
N ALA A 33 -3.95 -3.50 8.92
CA ALA A 33 -2.77 -4.07 9.58
C ALA A 33 -1.48 -3.31 9.24
N PHE A 34 -1.57 -2.28 8.39
CA PHE A 34 -0.39 -1.61 7.87
C PHE A 34 -0.48 -0.10 7.98
N LEU A 35 0.69 0.51 8.09
CA LEU A 35 0.86 1.94 7.88
C LEU A 35 1.46 2.11 6.48
N PHE A 36 0.89 3.00 5.68
CA PHE A 36 1.34 3.19 4.31
C PHE A 36 2.20 4.45 4.20
N LEU A 37 3.34 4.31 3.51
CA LEU A 37 4.29 5.40 3.35
C LEU A 37 4.57 5.62 1.86
N ILE A 38 4.60 6.88 1.47
CA ILE A 38 5.05 7.30 0.15
C ILE A 38 6.15 8.33 0.37
N ASP A 39 7.35 8.04 -0.15
CA ASP A 39 8.53 8.89 0.06
C ASP A 39 8.80 9.15 1.55
N GLY A 40 8.59 8.13 2.37
CA GLY A 40 8.81 8.21 3.80
C GLY A 40 7.73 8.94 4.58
N ARG A 41 6.62 9.32 3.93
CA ARG A 41 5.52 10.05 4.58
C ARG A 41 4.32 9.16 4.74
N PRO A 42 3.70 9.13 5.93
CA PRO A 42 2.46 8.35 6.11
C PRO A 42 1.33 8.94 5.26
N VAL A 43 0.58 8.05 4.61
CA VAL A 43 -0.57 8.45 3.83
C VAL A 43 -1.77 7.58 4.21
N PRO A 44 -3.01 8.09 4.06
CA PRO A 44 -4.18 7.27 4.36
C PRO A 44 -4.37 6.16 3.34
N MET A 45 -5.05 5.09 3.75
CA MET A 45 -5.29 3.95 2.87
C MET A 45 -6.24 4.27 1.72
N ASP A 46 -6.99 5.35 1.80
CA ASP A 46 -7.87 5.78 0.71
C ASP A 46 -7.17 6.67 -0.31
N THR A 47 -5.85 6.80 -0.20
CA THR A 47 -5.06 7.56 -1.17
C THR A 47 -5.10 6.86 -2.53
N PRO A 48 -5.44 7.58 -3.61
CA PRO A 48 -5.42 6.98 -4.94
C PRO A 48 -3.99 6.66 -5.37
N ILE A 49 -3.83 5.52 -6.01
CA ILE A 49 -2.53 5.12 -6.55
C ILE A 49 -2.35 5.76 -7.92
N GLU A 50 -1.20 6.38 -8.12
CA GLU A 50 -0.84 7.00 -9.38
C GLU A 50 0.31 6.24 -10.03
N ASP A 51 0.39 6.37 -11.36
CA ASP A 51 1.44 5.71 -12.12
C ASP A 51 2.83 6.12 -11.62
N GLY A 52 3.72 5.16 -11.49
CA GLY A 52 5.08 5.39 -11.02
C GLY A 52 5.24 5.52 -9.52
N MET A 53 4.14 5.42 -8.78
CA MET A 53 4.18 5.56 -7.33
C MET A 53 4.75 4.30 -6.67
N THR A 54 5.51 4.49 -5.59
CA THR A 54 5.99 3.38 -4.76
C THR A 54 5.40 3.55 -3.37
N ILE A 55 4.61 2.59 -2.95
CA ILE A 55 3.95 2.59 -1.64
C ILE A 55 4.59 1.52 -0.77
N LYS A 56 5.01 1.89 0.41
CA LYS A 56 5.57 0.94 1.36
C LYS A 56 4.55 0.68 2.46
N ALA A 57 4.18 -0.58 2.64
CA ALA A 57 3.29 -1.00 3.71
C ALA A 57 4.11 -1.56 4.86
N VAL A 58 4.03 -0.90 6.01
CA VAL A 58 4.75 -1.30 7.22
C VAL A 58 3.73 -1.89 8.18
N LYS A 59 3.94 -3.13 8.56
CA LYS A 59 3.03 -3.79 9.49
C LYS A 59 3.10 -3.12 10.84
N VAL A 60 1.95 -2.74 11.38
CA VAL A 60 1.87 -2.15 12.71
C VAL A 60 1.40 -3.22 13.69
N ALA A 61 1.96 -3.16 14.88
CA ALA A 61 1.54 -4.07 15.93
C ALA A 61 0.11 -3.69 16.31
N SER A 62 -0.80 -4.61 16.17
CA SER A 62 -2.14 -4.39 16.71
C SER A 62 -1.98 -4.38 18.21
N GLY A 63 -2.43 -3.33 18.85
CA GLY A 63 -2.31 -3.19 20.27
C GLY A 63 -3.23 -4.17 20.98
N GLY A 64 -2.91 -5.35 20.85
CA GLY A 64 -3.75 -6.34 21.38
C GLY A 64 -3.35 -6.99 22.59
#